data_a8a5f15c95a5732da3f0517d13eb7842
#
_entry.id   a8a5f15c95a5732da3f0517d13eb7842
#
_cell.length_a   1.000
_cell.length_b   1.000
_cell.length_c   1.000
_cell.angle_alpha   90.00
_cell.angle_beta   90.00
_cell.angle_gamma   90.00
#
_symmetry.space_group_name_H-M   'P 1'
#
loop_
_entity.id
_entity.type
_entity.pdbx_description
1 polymer ?
#
loop_
_entity_poly.entity_id
_entity_poly.type
_entity_poly.pdbx_seq_one_letter_code
_entity_poly.pdbx_strand_id
1 'polypeptide(L)'
;DTYAVDPLIDRDAAIAYWMEANKTAFILRVEGQAVGTYYIRPNQPGGGAHICNCGFITAPSARGKGVARRMLEHALIEAKQQGYRAMQFNFVLASNQRALAIWQRYGFATIGRIPQAFLHPKQGYVDALILHRSL
;
A
#
# COMPACT_ATOMS: atom_id res chain seq x y z
N ASP A 1 -10.58 3.86 -5.39
CA ASP A 1 -10.15 3.95 -4.02
C ASP A 1 -10.12 2.59 -3.39
N THR A 2 -8.97 2.23 -2.88
CA THR A 2 -8.69 0.90 -2.35
C THR A 2 -8.50 0.92 -0.83
N TYR A 3 -8.75 2.06 -0.19
CA TYR A 3 -8.57 2.24 1.25
C TYR A 3 -9.88 2.39 1.99
N ALA A 4 -9.93 1.81 3.18
CA ALA A 4 -11.05 1.96 4.11
C ALA A 4 -11.02 3.32 4.84
N VAL A 5 -10.26 4.27 4.33
CA VAL A 5 -10.19 5.64 4.87
C VAL A 5 -11.13 6.53 4.08
N ASP A 6 -11.75 7.50 4.74
CA ASP A 6 -12.63 8.46 4.10
C ASP A 6 -11.88 9.15 2.94
N PRO A 7 -12.36 9.02 1.69
CA PRO A 7 -11.70 9.65 0.55
C PRO A 7 -11.77 11.19 0.58
N LEU A 8 -12.60 11.76 1.46
CA LEU A 8 -12.71 13.21 1.64
C LEU A 8 -11.79 13.75 2.73
N ILE A 9 -10.95 12.89 3.33
CA ILE A 9 -9.98 13.34 4.33
C ILE A 9 -9.07 14.41 3.72
N ASP A 10 -8.90 15.53 4.40
CA ASP A 10 -8.05 16.60 3.91
C ASP A 10 -6.56 16.24 4.04
N ARG A 11 -5.71 17.07 3.45
CA ARG A 11 -4.27 16.82 3.42
C ARG A 11 -3.66 16.70 4.82
N ASP A 12 -4.04 17.60 5.75
CA ASP A 12 -3.45 17.60 7.09
C ASP A 12 -3.92 16.40 7.91
N ALA A 13 -5.19 16.04 7.78
CA ALA A 13 -5.73 14.85 8.44
C ALA A 13 -5.12 13.57 7.86
N ALA A 14 -4.88 13.53 6.55
CA ALA A 14 -4.21 12.40 5.92
C ALA A 14 -2.76 12.27 6.41
N ILE A 15 -2.03 13.37 6.51
CA ILE A 15 -0.68 13.37 7.05
C ILE A 15 -0.68 12.88 8.51
N ALA A 16 -1.60 13.37 9.34
CA ALA A 16 -1.72 12.96 10.73
C ALA A 16 -1.99 11.46 10.84
N TYR A 17 -2.91 10.93 10.03
CA TYR A 17 -3.20 9.50 9.98
C TYR A 17 -1.96 8.67 9.64
N TRP A 18 -1.16 9.11 8.67
CA TRP A 18 0.01 8.39 8.19
C TRP A 18 1.24 8.56 9.08
N MET A 19 1.24 9.58 9.94
CA MET A 19 2.33 9.84 10.89
C MET A 19 2.08 9.25 12.28
N GLU A 20 1.07 8.42 12.44
CA GLU A 20 0.82 7.72 13.69
C GLU A 20 2.00 6.86 14.13
N ALA A 21 2.05 6.54 15.43
CA ALA A 21 3.11 5.73 16.01
C ALA A 21 3.34 4.42 15.25
N ASN A 22 4.60 4.01 15.11
CA ASN A 22 5.07 2.81 14.42
C ASN A 22 5.03 2.88 12.90
N LYS A 23 4.65 4.02 12.32
CA LYS A 23 4.70 4.21 10.86
C LYS A 23 5.87 5.09 10.48
N THR A 24 6.58 4.70 9.42
CA THR A 24 7.50 5.59 8.72
C THR A 24 6.83 6.00 7.41
N ALA A 25 6.57 7.29 7.25
CA ALA A 25 5.86 7.82 6.09
C ALA A 25 6.82 8.53 5.14
N PHE A 26 6.57 8.37 3.85
CA PHE A 26 7.37 8.96 2.77
C PHE A 26 6.47 9.69 1.78
N ILE A 27 6.97 10.77 1.21
CA ILE A 27 6.27 11.53 0.18
C ILE A 27 7.14 11.55 -1.07
N LEU A 28 6.57 11.14 -2.19
CA LEU A 28 7.22 11.28 -3.49
C LEU A 28 6.85 12.63 -4.10
N ARG A 29 7.87 13.43 -4.41
CA ARG A 29 7.67 14.72 -5.08
C ARG A 29 8.28 14.69 -6.47
N VAL A 30 7.59 15.30 -7.43
CA VAL A 30 8.10 15.53 -8.78
C VAL A 30 7.94 17.01 -9.06
N GLU A 31 9.05 17.67 -9.40
CA GLU A 31 9.08 19.12 -9.65
C GLU A 31 8.45 19.93 -8.52
N GLY A 32 8.73 19.52 -7.28
CA GLY A 32 8.22 20.21 -6.09
C GLY A 32 6.80 19.85 -5.68
N GLN A 33 6.07 19.08 -6.49
CA GLN A 33 4.70 18.68 -6.16
C GLN A 33 4.65 17.27 -5.59
N ALA A 34 3.86 17.07 -4.53
CA ALA A 34 3.61 15.76 -3.97
C ALA A 34 2.72 14.96 -4.91
N VAL A 35 3.23 13.85 -5.45
CA VAL A 35 2.50 13.00 -6.40
C VAL A 35 2.10 11.67 -5.81
N GLY A 36 2.67 11.30 -4.67
CA GLY A 36 2.31 10.08 -3.98
C GLY A 36 2.86 10.06 -2.56
N THR A 37 2.32 9.18 -1.76
CA THR A 37 2.80 8.94 -0.40
C THR A 37 2.62 7.47 -0.06
N TYR A 38 3.49 6.95 0.81
CA TYR A 38 3.32 5.61 1.35
C TYR A 38 3.88 5.56 2.77
N TYR A 39 3.49 4.53 3.50
CA TYR A 39 4.02 4.26 4.83
C TYR A 39 4.53 2.83 4.94
N ILE A 40 5.44 2.62 5.89
CA ILE A 40 5.90 1.30 6.32
C ILE A 40 5.62 1.20 7.82
N ARG A 41 5.03 0.08 8.24
CA ARG A 41 4.81 -0.21 9.66
C ARG A 41 4.89 -1.72 9.89
N PRO A 42 5.11 -2.19 11.13
CA PRO A 42 4.94 -3.61 11.43
C PRO A 42 3.51 -4.04 11.13
N ASN A 43 3.34 -5.19 10.48
CA ASN A 43 2.01 -5.72 10.17
C ASN A 43 1.29 -6.19 11.45
N GLN A 44 2.05 -6.80 12.37
CA GLN A 44 1.55 -7.26 13.67
C GLN A 44 2.55 -6.87 14.75
N PRO A 45 2.11 -6.71 15.99
CA PRO A 45 3.01 -6.42 17.10
C PRO A 45 3.77 -7.66 17.58
N GLY A 46 4.75 -7.46 18.43
CA GLY A 46 5.46 -8.54 19.13
C GLY A 46 6.13 -9.52 18.18
N GLY A 47 5.84 -10.79 18.31
CA GLY A 47 6.44 -11.84 17.50
C GLY A 47 6.15 -11.78 16.00
N GLY A 48 5.20 -10.98 15.59
CA GLY A 48 4.89 -10.75 14.15
C GLY A 48 5.49 -9.47 13.58
N ALA A 49 6.29 -8.73 14.34
CA ALA A 49 6.76 -7.41 13.95
C ALA A 49 7.84 -7.41 12.86
N HIS A 50 8.36 -8.55 12.49
CA HIS A 50 9.38 -8.69 11.43
C HIS A 50 8.80 -8.65 10.01
N ILE A 51 7.49 -8.65 9.86
CA ILE A 51 6.80 -8.48 8.59
C ILE A 51 6.20 -7.08 8.58
N CYS A 52 6.47 -6.30 7.52
CA CYS A 52 5.89 -4.97 7.41
C CYS A 52 4.64 -4.97 6.55
N ASN A 53 3.82 -3.96 6.79
CA ASN A 53 2.70 -3.60 5.94
C ASN A 53 2.96 -2.22 5.36
N CYS A 54 2.61 -2.01 4.11
CA CYS A 54 2.72 -0.73 3.43
C CYS A 54 1.38 -0.34 2.83
N GLY A 55 1.11 0.95 2.81
CA GLY A 55 -0.02 1.51 2.09
C GLY A 55 0.45 2.60 1.15
N PHE A 56 -0.11 2.67 -0.06
CA PHE A 56 0.32 3.58 -1.10
C PHE A 56 -0.86 4.40 -1.61
N ILE A 57 -0.66 5.71 -1.75
CA ILE A 57 -1.64 6.61 -2.37
C ILE A 57 -0.94 7.41 -3.45
N THR A 58 -1.53 7.44 -4.64
CA THR A 58 -1.05 8.24 -5.76
C THR A 58 -2.03 9.38 -6.01
N ALA A 59 -1.51 10.60 -6.23
CA ALA A 59 -2.33 11.74 -6.58
C ALA A 59 -3.09 11.45 -7.89
N PRO A 60 -4.37 11.84 -7.99
CA PRO A 60 -5.17 11.55 -9.20
C PRO A 60 -4.51 12.05 -10.49
N SER A 61 -3.88 13.22 -10.46
CA SER A 61 -3.19 13.80 -11.62
C SER A 61 -1.95 13.03 -12.04
N ALA A 62 -1.42 12.16 -11.16
CA ALA A 62 -0.20 11.39 -11.41
C ALA A 62 -0.47 9.91 -11.69
N ARG A 63 -1.73 9.49 -11.71
CA ARG A 63 -2.09 8.09 -11.99
C ARG A 63 -1.65 7.71 -13.40
N GLY A 64 -1.13 6.48 -13.54
CA GLY A 64 -0.65 5.97 -14.80
C GLY A 64 0.74 6.44 -15.21
N LYS A 65 1.43 7.20 -14.37
CA LYS A 65 2.78 7.72 -14.65
C LYS A 65 3.89 6.97 -13.91
N GLY A 66 3.62 5.76 -13.45
CA GLY A 66 4.61 4.93 -12.78
C GLY A 66 4.93 5.33 -11.35
N VAL A 67 4.11 6.17 -10.71
CA VAL A 67 4.33 6.64 -9.34
C VAL A 67 4.25 5.49 -8.33
N ALA A 68 3.24 4.64 -8.44
CA ALA A 68 3.08 3.49 -7.54
C ALA A 68 4.28 2.55 -7.61
N ARG A 69 4.78 2.29 -8.82
CA ARG A 69 5.95 1.44 -9.02
C ARG A 69 7.20 2.05 -8.39
N ARG A 70 7.41 3.35 -8.57
CA ARG A 70 8.57 4.05 -7.98
C ARG A 70 8.51 4.02 -6.46
N MET A 71 7.31 4.22 -5.89
CA MET A 71 7.13 4.12 -4.43
C MET A 71 7.39 2.71 -3.94
N LEU A 72 6.92 1.70 -4.65
CA LEU A 72 7.17 0.30 -4.29
C LEU A 72 8.66 -0.02 -4.31
N GLU A 73 9.38 0.38 -5.35
CA GLU A 73 10.81 0.16 -5.45
C GLU A 73 11.56 0.78 -4.26
N HIS A 74 11.19 2.00 -3.89
CA HIS A 74 11.75 2.67 -2.72
C HIS A 74 11.37 1.94 -1.43
N ALA A 75 10.11 1.53 -1.29
CA ALA A 75 9.63 0.85 -0.09
C ALA A 75 10.33 -0.50 0.14
N LEU A 76 10.61 -1.25 -0.92
CA LEU A 76 11.32 -2.51 -0.81
C LEU A 76 12.74 -2.32 -0.26
N ILE A 77 13.43 -1.28 -0.72
CA ILE A 77 14.77 -0.94 -0.23
C ILE A 77 14.70 -0.49 1.24
N GLU A 78 13.79 0.43 1.55
CA GLU A 78 13.62 0.97 2.89
C GLU A 78 13.24 -0.11 3.90
N ALA A 79 12.29 -0.97 3.57
CA ALA A 79 11.86 -2.03 4.46
C ALA A 79 13.01 -2.99 4.79
N LYS A 80 13.81 -3.33 3.78
CA LYS A 80 14.98 -4.19 3.98
C LYS A 80 16.02 -3.51 4.87
N GLN A 81 16.26 -2.21 4.66
CA GLN A 81 17.21 -1.44 5.49
C GLN A 81 16.73 -1.34 6.94
N GLN A 82 15.42 -1.25 7.16
CA GLN A 82 14.83 -1.22 8.50
C GLN A 82 14.82 -2.59 9.19
N GLY A 83 15.28 -3.64 8.51
CA GLY A 83 15.41 -4.98 9.08
C GLY A 83 14.19 -5.87 8.94
N TYR A 84 13.17 -5.46 8.20
CA TYR A 84 12.02 -6.32 7.94
C TYR A 84 12.41 -7.51 7.07
N ARG A 85 11.78 -8.66 7.32
CA ARG A 85 12.06 -9.90 6.60
C ARG A 85 11.10 -10.17 5.47
N ALA A 86 9.94 -9.53 5.49
CA ALA A 86 8.91 -9.67 4.47
C ALA A 86 8.01 -8.45 4.45
N MET A 87 7.33 -8.25 3.33
CA MET A 87 6.32 -7.21 3.16
C MET A 87 4.99 -7.85 2.80
N GLN A 88 3.92 -7.41 3.45
CA GLN A 88 2.58 -7.95 3.24
C GLN A 88 1.58 -6.84 2.99
N PHE A 89 0.72 -7.05 2.00
CA PHE A 89 -0.44 -6.20 1.75
C PHE A 89 -1.68 -6.96 2.21
N ASN A 90 -2.46 -6.35 3.10
CA ASN A 90 -3.57 -7.03 3.75
C ASN A 90 -4.89 -6.95 3.00
N PHE A 91 -5.00 -6.05 2.03
CA PHE A 91 -6.29 -5.75 1.43
C PHE A 91 -6.10 -5.17 0.02
N VAL A 92 -5.90 -6.05 -0.96
CA VAL A 92 -5.79 -5.65 -2.37
C VAL A 92 -7.02 -6.15 -3.09
N LEU A 93 -7.78 -5.25 -3.71
CA LEU A 93 -9.01 -5.65 -4.39
C LEU A 93 -8.69 -6.57 -5.58
N ALA A 94 -9.37 -7.71 -5.65
CA ALA A 94 -9.18 -8.67 -6.75
C ALA A 94 -9.54 -8.06 -8.09
N SER A 95 -10.42 -7.05 -8.10
CA SER A 95 -10.80 -6.32 -9.31
C SER A 95 -9.75 -5.31 -9.79
N ASN A 96 -8.76 -4.98 -8.96
CA ASN A 96 -7.71 -4.02 -9.32
C ASN A 96 -6.58 -4.72 -10.08
N GLN A 97 -6.85 -5.07 -11.34
CA GLN A 97 -5.93 -5.82 -12.18
C GLN A 97 -4.61 -5.09 -12.41
N ARG A 98 -4.64 -3.75 -12.50
CA ARG A 98 -3.46 -2.94 -12.72
C ARG A 98 -2.50 -3.04 -11.53
N ALA A 99 -3.01 -2.88 -10.31
CA ALA A 99 -2.20 -3.00 -9.12
C ALA A 99 -1.66 -4.42 -8.95
N LEU A 100 -2.50 -5.43 -9.16
CA LEU A 100 -2.08 -6.83 -9.06
C LEU A 100 -0.94 -7.16 -10.03
N ALA A 101 -1.01 -6.65 -11.26
CA ALA A 101 0.04 -6.88 -12.25
C ALA A 101 1.38 -6.28 -11.78
N ILE A 102 1.35 -5.09 -11.17
CA ILE A 102 2.56 -4.47 -10.62
C ILE A 102 3.11 -5.30 -9.47
N TRP A 103 2.27 -5.63 -8.48
CA TRP A 103 2.72 -6.38 -7.30
C TRP A 103 3.29 -7.74 -7.68
N GLN A 104 2.64 -8.46 -8.58
CA GLN A 104 3.10 -9.76 -9.05
C GLN A 104 4.44 -9.66 -9.78
N ARG A 105 4.64 -8.62 -10.58
CA ARG A 105 5.91 -8.37 -11.26
C ARG A 105 7.07 -8.20 -10.26
N TYR A 106 6.78 -7.62 -9.10
CA TYR A 106 7.79 -7.41 -8.06
C TYR A 106 7.86 -8.57 -7.06
N GLY A 107 7.30 -9.72 -7.40
CA GLY A 107 7.49 -10.96 -6.63
C GLY A 107 6.50 -11.19 -5.50
N PHE A 108 5.42 -10.41 -5.42
CA PHE A 108 4.35 -10.65 -4.46
C PHE A 108 3.51 -11.85 -4.87
N ALA A 109 3.29 -12.77 -3.96
CA ALA A 109 2.41 -13.91 -4.15
C ALA A 109 1.10 -13.71 -3.37
N THR A 110 -0.01 -14.17 -3.93
CA THR A 110 -1.28 -14.19 -3.23
C THR A 110 -1.26 -15.33 -2.22
N ILE A 111 -1.39 -15.00 -0.93
CA ILE A 111 -1.38 -15.99 0.15
C ILE A 111 -2.75 -16.17 0.80
N GLY A 112 -3.72 -15.33 0.47
CA GLY A 112 -5.07 -15.42 1.00
C GLY A 112 -6.08 -14.65 0.18
N ARG A 113 -7.34 -15.01 0.34
CA ARG A 113 -8.48 -14.35 -0.32
C ARG A 113 -9.60 -14.19 0.69
N ILE A 114 -10.12 -12.98 0.79
CA ILE A 114 -11.27 -12.66 1.65
C ILE A 114 -12.48 -12.47 0.73
N PRO A 115 -13.44 -13.40 0.75
CA PRO A 115 -14.58 -13.31 -0.17
C PRO A 115 -15.45 -12.10 0.13
N GLN A 116 -15.89 -11.41 -0.91
CA GLN A 116 -16.86 -10.30 -0.83
C GLN A 116 -16.52 -9.27 0.23
N ALA A 117 -15.23 -8.95 0.37
CA ALA A 117 -14.71 -8.12 1.45
C ALA A 117 -14.93 -6.62 1.26
N PHE A 118 -15.24 -6.18 0.03
CA PHE A 118 -15.35 -4.76 -0.28
C PHE A 118 -16.53 -4.52 -1.22
N LEU A 119 -17.36 -3.53 -0.87
CA LEU A 119 -18.47 -3.10 -1.72
C LEU A 119 -17.98 -2.05 -2.71
N HIS A 120 -17.75 -2.49 -3.95
CA HIS A 120 -17.31 -1.60 -5.02
C HIS A 120 -18.51 -0.85 -5.61
N PRO A 121 -18.40 0.47 -5.86
CA PRO A 121 -19.54 1.28 -6.33
C PRO A 121 -20.15 0.81 -7.65
N LYS A 122 -19.34 0.17 -8.51
CA LYS A 122 -19.77 -0.27 -9.84
C LYS A 122 -19.89 -1.77 -9.98
N GLN A 123 -19.10 -2.55 -9.21
CA GLN A 123 -18.97 -3.99 -9.40
C GLN A 123 -19.66 -4.81 -8.31
N GLY A 124 -20.25 -4.14 -7.32
CA GLY A 124 -20.85 -4.81 -6.17
C GLY A 124 -19.78 -5.36 -5.23
N TYR A 125 -20.09 -6.44 -4.52
CA TYR A 125 -19.15 -7.04 -3.58
C TYR A 125 -18.02 -7.75 -4.34
N VAL A 126 -16.78 -7.37 -4.04
CA VAL A 126 -15.58 -7.95 -4.64
C VAL A 126 -14.67 -8.54 -3.57
N ASP A 127 -13.87 -9.51 -3.97
CA ASP A 127 -12.91 -10.15 -3.06
C ASP A 127 -11.71 -9.24 -2.80
N ALA A 128 -11.11 -9.39 -1.65
CA ALA A 128 -9.81 -8.80 -1.33
C ALA A 128 -8.75 -9.89 -1.22
N LEU A 129 -7.54 -9.57 -1.64
CA LEU A 129 -6.41 -10.50 -1.62
C LEU A 129 -5.39 -10.06 -0.60
N ILE A 130 -4.72 -11.04 0.00
CA ILE A 130 -3.57 -10.82 0.84
C ILE A 130 -2.33 -11.22 0.05
N LEU A 131 -1.40 -10.30 -0.12
CA LEU A 131 -0.18 -10.52 -0.88
C LEU A 131 1.03 -10.48 0.04
N HIS A 132 2.05 -11.25 -0.29
CA HIS A 132 3.25 -11.40 0.55
C HIS A 132 4.49 -11.55 -0.33
N ARG A 133 5.59 -10.93 0.10
CA ARG A 133 6.90 -11.05 -0.52
C ARG A 133 8.00 -11.07 0.54
N SER A 134 8.90 -12.04 0.45
CA SER A 134 10.13 -12.03 1.26
C SER A 134 11.07 -10.91 0.80
N LEU A 135 11.79 -10.34 1.72
CA LEU A 135 12.74 -9.25 1.47
C LEU A 135 14.19 -9.73 1.47
#